data_5ff67d46bdb01f3f757c68b6e702704e
#
_entry.id   5ff67d46bdb01f3f757c68b6e702704e
#
_cell.length_a   1.000
_cell.length_b   1.000
_cell.length_c   1.000
_cell.angle_alpha   90.00
_cell.angle_beta   90.00
_cell.angle_gamma   90.00
#
_symmetry.space_group_name_H-M   'P 1'
#
loop_
_entity.id
_entity.type
_entity.pdbx_description
1 polymer ?
#
loop_
_entity_poly.entity_id
_entity_poly.type
_entity_poly.pdbx_seq_one_letter_code
_entity_poly.pdbx_strand_id
1 'polypeptide(L)'
;GGVGNYMSFGDFPMDNSPGTGSLFFPRGVIMGKDLANVMEMDEKKITEYVTHSWYNYSSGDDKGLHPYKGETSHNYTGPKPPYDFLDTDGKYSWVKSPRYMDQPMEVGPLARILVAYASGVTDVVDTVNFVLKTLGAPASALFSTLGRTAARGVDCLLLAQKNELWLDQLADNMGRGILDTFNKEKWDPATWPKEAQGFGYHEAPRGALGHFIRIENQKIANYQAVVPSTWNAGPRDAAGQMGPYESALIGTPIAYPEKPLEIL
;
A
#
# COMPACT_ATOMS: atom_id res chain seq x y z
N GLY A 1 8.88 9.26 13.61
CA GLY A 1 8.73 7.83 13.69
C GLY A 1 8.47 7.21 12.31
N GLY A 2 8.53 5.91 12.23
CA GLY A 2 8.30 5.13 11.02
C GLY A 2 9.56 4.90 10.17
N VAL A 3 9.40 4.08 9.12
CA VAL A 3 10.52 3.60 8.28
C VAL A 3 11.12 4.67 7.37
N GLY A 4 10.38 5.73 7.08
CA GLY A 4 10.86 6.82 6.22
C GLY A 4 10.85 6.53 4.72
N ASN A 5 10.33 5.40 4.31
CA ASN A 5 10.14 5.03 2.91
C ASN A 5 8.64 4.98 2.62
N TYR A 6 8.22 5.53 1.48
CA TYR A 6 6.82 5.71 1.13
C TYR A 6 6.56 5.23 -0.29
N MET A 7 5.44 4.53 -0.48
CA MET A 7 5.07 4.00 -1.79
C MET A 7 3.60 4.23 -2.10
N SER A 8 3.31 4.64 -3.33
CA SER A 8 1.98 4.73 -3.92
C SER A 8 1.93 3.88 -5.18
N PHE A 9 0.89 3.06 -5.32
CA PHE A 9 0.64 2.34 -6.57
C PHE A 9 -0.04 3.21 -7.62
N GLY A 10 -0.54 4.37 -7.20
CA GLY A 10 -1.26 5.30 -8.04
C GLY A 10 -2.71 4.90 -8.27
N ASP A 11 -3.57 5.90 -8.43
CA ASP A 11 -5.00 5.68 -8.66
C ASP A 11 -5.69 6.89 -9.30
N PHE A 12 -6.97 6.70 -9.57
CA PHE A 12 -7.88 7.66 -10.16
C PHE A 12 -7.39 8.14 -11.54
N PRO A 13 -7.57 7.28 -12.58
CA PRO A 13 -7.25 7.65 -13.95
C PRO A 13 -7.99 8.92 -14.36
N MET A 14 -7.27 9.88 -14.90
CA MET A 14 -7.83 11.16 -15.36
C MET A 14 -8.24 11.09 -16.83
N ASP A 15 -7.98 9.98 -17.49
CA ASP A 15 -8.38 9.68 -18.86
C ASP A 15 -8.92 8.24 -18.94
N ASN A 16 -9.46 7.87 -20.11
CA ASN A 16 -10.04 6.55 -20.35
C ASN A 16 -8.99 5.48 -20.74
N SER A 17 -7.70 5.74 -20.50
CA SER A 17 -6.61 4.83 -20.87
C SER A 17 -6.24 3.91 -19.69
N PRO A 18 -6.76 2.68 -19.61
CA PRO A 18 -6.51 1.79 -18.48
C PRO A 18 -5.01 1.49 -18.35
N GLY A 19 -4.43 1.81 -17.20
CA GLY A 19 -3.09 1.39 -16.82
C GLY A 19 -1.92 2.20 -17.39
N THR A 20 -2.14 3.13 -18.32
CA THR A 20 -1.09 3.93 -18.98
C THR A 20 -1.34 5.43 -18.96
N GLY A 21 -2.52 5.87 -18.55
CA GLY A 21 -2.91 7.26 -18.50
C GLY A 21 -2.38 8.01 -17.28
N SER A 22 -2.62 9.32 -17.25
CA SER A 22 -2.32 10.13 -16.08
C SER A 22 -3.22 9.72 -14.90
N LEU A 23 -2.62 9.59 -13.72
CA LEU A 23 -3.31 9.28 -12.48
C LEU A 23 -3.38 10.53 -11.61
N PHE A 24 -4.49 10.77 -10.95
CA PHE A 24 -4.62 11.88 -10.01
C PHE A 24 -3.66 11.70 -8.82
N PHE A 25 -3.62 10.53 -8.22
CA PHE A 25 -2.51 10.13 -7.35
C PHE A 25 -1.50 9.33 -8.17
N PRO A 26 -0.31 9.89 -8.43
CA PRO A 26 0.70 9.21 -9.24
C PRO A 26 1.28 8.00 -8.54
N ARG A 27 1.77 7.07 -9.35
CA ARG A 27 2.60 5.95 -8.88
C ARG A 27 4.01 6.45 -8.59
N GLY A 28 4.58 5.97 -7.48
CA GLY A 28 5.95 6.33 -7.15
C GLY A 28 6.43 5.82 -5.80
N VAL A 29 7.72 5.97 -5.59
CA VAL A 29 8.44 5.55 -4.39
C VAL A 29 9.35 6.68 -3.91
N ILE A 30 9.30 6.97 -2.62
CA ILE A 30 10.19 7.92 -1.94
C ILE A 30 10.98 7.13 -0.90
N MET A 31 12.31 7.18 -0.96
CA MET A 31 13.21 6.53 -0.02
C MET A 31 13.80 7.56 0.94
N GLY A 32 13.94 7.18 2.22
CA GLY A 32 14.64 8.01 3.21
C GLY A 32 14.05 9.40 3.44
N LYS A 33 12.74 9.61 3.16
CA LYS A 33 12.07 10.93 3.23
C LYS A 33 12.60 11.96 2.21
N ASP A 34 13.29 11.51 1.17
CA ASP A 34 13.81 12.40 0.12
C ASP A 34 12.69 12.79 -0.86
N LEU A 35 12.04 13.91 -0.60
CA LEU A 35 10.98 14.46 -1.45
C LEU A 35 11.51 15.05 -2.78
N ALA A 36 12.81 15.21 -2.95
CA ALA A 36 13.36 15.68 -4.20
C ALA A 36 13.50 14.58 -5.26
N ASN A 37 13.37 13.30 -4.85
CA ASN A 37 13.59 12.16 -5.71
C ASN A 37 12.44 11.14 -5.59
N VAL A 38 11.49 11.21 -6.53
CA VAL A 38 10.43 10.22 -6.69
C VAL A 38 10.89 9.19 -7.71
N MET A 39 11.08 7.96 -7.26
CA MET A 39 11.46 6.84 -8.10
C MET A 39 10.21 6.21 -8.73
N GLU A 40 10.35 5.66 -9.94
CA GLU A 40 9.32 4.82 -10.56
C GLU A 40 9.13 3.52 -9.75
N MET A 41 7.86 3.17 -9.51
CA MET A 41 7.51 1.92 -8.84
C MET A 41 7.43 0.78 -9.86
N ASP A 42 8.18 -0.28 -9.59
CA ASP A 42 8.23 -1.52 -10.39
C ASP A 42 7.76 -2.69 -9.51
N GLU A 43 6.60 -3.26 -9.83
CA GLU A 43 6.02 -4.37 -9.06
C GLU A 43 6.92 -5.60 -8.98
N LYS A 44 7.85 -5.76 -9.92
CA LYS A 44 8.81 -6.87 -9.94
C LYS A 44 9.83 -6.84 -8.81
N LYS A 45 9.94 -5.67 -8.13
CA LYS A 45 10.84 -5.47 -6.99
C LYS A 45 10.16 -5.73 -5.65
N ILE A 46 8.93 -6.24 -5.65
CA ILE A 46 8.18 -6.58 -4.45
C ILE A 46 8.53 -8.01 -4.04
N THR A 47 8.86 -8.18 -2.77
CA THR A 47 9.19 -9.47 -2.16
C THR A 47 8.46 -9.61 -0.83
N GLU A 48 7.87 -10.76 -0.55
CA GLU A 48 7.22 -11.05 0.74
C GLU A 48 8.06 -12.07 1.51
N TYR A 49 8.27 -11.82 2.81
CA TYR A 49 8.95 -12.71 3.75
C TYR A 49 7.95 -13.29 4.74
N VAL A 50 8.26 -14.49 5.28
CA VAL A 50 7.46 -15.19 6.30
C VAL A 50 8.25 -15.56 7.53
N THR A 51 9.45 -15.05 7.71
CA THR A 51 10.35 -15.36 8.81
C THR A 51 9.66 -15.25 10.17
N HIS A 52 8.92 -14.15 10.39
CA HIS A 52 8.15 -13.90 11.60
C HIS A 52 6.63 -14.04 11.43
N SER A 53 6.20 -14.63 10.32
CA SER A 53 4.78 -14.86 10.02
C SER A 53 4.43 -16.34 10.20
N TRP A 54 3.20 -16.63 10.60
CA TRP A 54 2.71 -18.00 10.79
C TRP A 54 2.42 -18.72 9.47
N TYR A 55 3.41 -18.67 8.56
CA TYR A 55 3.45 -19.38 7.28
C TYR A 55 4.82 -20.00 7.07
N ASN A 56 4.89 -20.98 6.19
CA ASN A 56 6.15 -21.54 5.69
C ASN A 56 6.27 -21.36 4.19
N TYR A 57 7.49 -21.19 3.73
CA TYR A 57 7.85 -21.30 2.32
C TYR A 57 8.65 -22.57 2.06
N SER A 58 8.35 -23.24 0.94
CA SER A 58 9.08 -24.45 0.54
C SER A 58 10.56 -24.19 0.28
N SER A 59 10.91 -22.94 -0.08
CA SER A 59 12.29 -22.50 -0.32
C SER A 59 13.06 -22.12 0.95
N GLY A 60 12.40 -22.11 2.11
CA GLY A 60 12.92 -21.63 3.40
C GLY A 60 12.29 -20.29 3.80
N ASP A 61 11.99 -20.14 5.09
CA ASP A 61 11.22 -19.01 5.65
C ASP A 61 12.02 -17.69 5.68
N ASP A 62 13.35 -17.78 5.56
CA ASP A 62 14.31 -16.68 5.47
C ASP A 62 14.45 -16.11 4.06
N LYS A 63 13.86 -16.78 3.05
CA LYS A 63 13.92 -16.38 1.64
C LYS A 63 12.64 -15.71 1.23
N GLY A 64 12.77 -14.48 0.72
CA GLY A 64 11.63 -13.77 0.18
C GLY A 64 11.14 -14.38 -1.13
N LEU A 65 9.83 -14.35 -1.35
CA LEU A 65 9.21 -14.74 -2.61
C LEU A 65 8.49 -13.55 -3.23
N HIS A 66 8.67 -13.37 -4.55
CA HIS A 66 7.83 -12.45 -5.29
C HIS A 66 6.37 -12.96 -5.27
N PRO A 67 5.34 -12.09 -5.12
CA PRO A 67 3.93 -12.53 -5.01
C PRO A 67 3.45 -13.47 -6.11
N TYR A 68 3.96 -13.36 -7.34
CA TYR A 68 3.65 -14.34 -8.41
C TYR A 68 4.09 -15.79 -8.10
N LYS A 69 5.01 -15.95 -7.17
CA LYS A 69 5.50 -17.26 -6.70
C LYS A 69 5.16 -17.47 -5.22
N GLY A 70 4.34 -16.59 -4.65
CA GLY A 70 3.99 -16.61 -3.24
C GLY A 70 3.27 -17.89 -2.85
N GLU A 71 3.59 -18.38 -1.68
CA GLU A 71 2.99 -19.56 -1.05
C GLU A 71 2.18 -19.13 0.17
N THR A 72 1.15 -19.91 0.53
CA THR A 72 0.33 -19.69 1.72
C THR A 72 0.12 -21.02 2.44
N SER A 73 1.21 -21.55 2.98
CA SER A 73 1.20 -22.75 3.82
C SER A 73 1.19 -22.34 5.29
N HIS A 74 0.11 -22.61 6.01
CA HIS A 74 -0.06 -22.19 7.41
C HIS A 74 0.91 -22.94 8.33
N ASN A 75 1.53 -22.19 9.25
CA ASN A 75 2.36 -22.72 10.32
C ASN A 75 2.15 -21.90 11.60
N TYR A 76 1.06 -22.16 12.31
CA TYR A 76 0.79 -21.48 13.56
C TYR A 76 1.64 -22.05 14.69
N THR A 77 2.59 -21.25 15.14
CA THR A 77 3.47 -21.56 16.29
C THR A 77 3.22 -20.62 17.47
N GLY A 78 2.21 -19.75 17.35
CA GLY A 78 1.95 -18.68 18.28
C GLY A 78 1.41 -19.14 19.63
N PRO A 79 1.02 -18.17 20.49
CA PRO A 79 0.58 -18.47 21.84
C PRO A 79 -0.64 -19.40 21.84
N LYS A 80 -0.62 -20.34 22.80
CA LYS A 80 -1.78 -21.18 23.14
C LYS A 80 -2.45 -20.64 24.40
N PRO A 81 -3.72 -20.97 24.65
CA PRO A 81 -4.33 -20.58 25.92
C PRO A 81 -3.45 -20.90 27.11
N PRO A 82 -3.28 -20.03 28.09
CA PRO A 82 -4.00 -18.77 28.35
C PRO A 82 -3.58 -17.51 27.59
N TYR A 83 -2.71 -17.59 26.56
CA TYR A 83 -2.24 -16.45 25.74
C TYR A 83 -1.50 -15.36 26.52
N ASP A 84 -0.73 -15.75 27.50
CA ASP A 84 -0.04 -14.87 28.44
C ASP A 84 1.30 -14.35 27.92
N PHE A 85 1.77 -14.85 26.79
CA PHE A 85 2.98 -14.38 26.13
C PHE A 85 2.94 -14.51 24.60
N LEU A 86 3.75 -13.72 23.91
CA LEU A 86 3.99 -13.80 22.47
C LEU A 86 5.52 -13.94 22.23
N ASP A 87 5.93 -14.99 21.50
CA ASP A 87 7.30 -15.14 21.07
C ASP A 87 7.62 -14.21 19.90
N THR A 88 8.19 -13.06 20.23
CA THR A 88 8.56 -12.02 19.24
C THR A 88 9.87 -12.31 18.52
N ASP A 89 10.66 -13.29 18.96
CA ASP A 89 11.87 -13.75 18.27
C ASP A 89 11.56 -14.82 17.23
N GLY A 90 10.47 -15.57 17.44
CA GLY A 90 9.93 -16.52 16.49
C GLY A 90 8.88 -15.90 15.53
N LYS A 91 7.82 -16.68 15.28
CA LYS A 91 6.67 -16.24 14.46
C LYS A 91 5.60 -15.65 15.37
N TYR A 92 5.15 -14.41 15.06
CA TYR A 92 4.21 -13.69 15.92
C TYR A 92 3.06 -13.00 15.17
N SER A 93 2.95 -13.16 13.85
CA SER A 93 1.95 -12.46 13.05
C SER A 93 1.30 -13.37 12.01
N TRP A 94 0.03 -13.13 11.72
CA TRP A 94 -0.66 -13.68 10.54
C TRP A 94 -0.40 -12.89 9.26
N VAL A 95 0.33 -11.79 9.34
CA VAL A 95 0.62 -10.93 8.20
C VAL A 95 2.01 -11.25 7.67
N LYS A 96 2.17 -11.39 6.36
CA LYS A 96 3.49 -11.49 5.72
C LYS A 96 4.22 -10.15 5.78
N SER A 97 5.51 -10.15 5.52
CA SER A 97 6.36 -8.94 5.50
C SER A 97 6.71 -8.56 4.06
N PRO A 98 5.89 -7.77 3.36
CA PRO A 98 6.25 -7.28 2.04
C PRO A 98 7.36 -6.23 2.15
N ARG A 99 8.24 -6.25 1.16
CA ARG A 99 9.37 -5.33 1.01
C ARG A 99 9.44 -4.87 -0.45
N TYR A 100 9.90 -3.66 -0.66
CA TYR A 100 10.24 -3.14 -1.97
C TYR A 100 11.75 -2.90 -2.03
N MET A 101 12.46 -3.58 -2.93
CA MET A 101 13.93 -3.57 -2.95
C MET A 101 14.52 -3.92 -1.57
N ASP A 102 13.95 -4.91 -0.92
CA ASP A 102 14.29 -5.39 0.43
C ASP A 102 14.18 -4.31 1.54
N GLN A 103 13.41 -3.25 1.30
CA GLN A 103 13.14 -2.20 2.28
C GLN A 103 11.66 -2.19 2.70
N PRO A 104 11.37 -1.98 4.00
CA PRO A 104 10.00 -1.77 4.46
C PRO A 104 9.44 -0.46 3.90
N MET A 105 8.19 -0.50 3.47
CA MET A 105 7.49 0.64 2.87
C MET A 105 6.25 1.00 3.68
N GLU A 106 6.09 2.29 3.99
CA GLU A 106 4.82 2.82 4.46
C GLU A 106 3.93 3.14 3.26
N VAL A 107 2.68 2.68 3.31
CA VAL A 107 1.65 2.98 2.31
C VAL A 107 0.44 3.64 2.97
N GLY A 108 -0.38 4.31 2.17
CA GLY A 108 -1.60 4.94 2.66
C GLY A 108 -1.68 6.43 2.36
N PRO A 109 -2.59 7.15 3.02
CA PRO A 109 -2.82 8.56 2.73
C PRO A 109 -1.56 9.41 2.77
N LEU A 110 -0.69 9.26 3.79
CA LEU A 110 0.57 10.01 3.81
C LEU A 110 1.45 9.68 2.61
N ALA A 111 1.62 8.39 2.28
CA ALA A 111 2.49 7.98 1.18
C ALA A 111 2.02 8.54 -0.16
N ARG A 112 0.72 8.40 -0.51
CA ARG A 112 0.21 8.92 -1.79
C ARG A 112 0.20 10.44 -1.86
N ILE A 113 -0.07 11.14 -0.74
CA ILE A 113 0.05 12.60 -0.68
C ILE A 113 1.51 13.05 -0.85
N LEU A 114 2.47 12.39 -0.21
CA LEU A 114 3.89 12.72 -0.37
C LEU A 114 4.40 12.47 -1.80
N VAL A 115 4.02 11.34 -2.40
CA VAL A 115 4.37 11.03 -3.79
C VAL A 115 3.75 12.07 -4.74
N ALA A 116 2.46 12.40 -4.58
CA ALA A 116 1.79 13.41 -5.40
C ALA A 116 2.38 14.82 -5.20
N TYR A 117 2.67 15.20 -3.96
CA TYR A 117 3.30 16.48 -3.63
C TYR A 117 4.68 16.60 -4.28
N ALA A 118 5.53 15.58 -4.10
CA ALA A 118 6.87 15.55 -4.66
C ALA A 118 6.89 15.45 -6.20
N SER A 119 5.83 14.87 -6.79
CA SER A 119 5.63 14.84 -8.24
C SER A 119 5.04 16.15 -8.82
N GLY A 120 4.75 17.14 -7.96
CA GLY A 120 4.25 18.44 -8.40
C GLY A 120 2.78 18.47 -8.84
N VAL A 121 1.94 17.55 -8.33
CA VAL A 121 0.48 17.58 -8.59
C VAL A 121 -0.11 18.83 -7.95
N THR A 122 -0.52 19.79 -8.78
CA THR A 122 -0.87 21.17 -8.36
C THR A 122 -1.88 21.19 -7.22
N ASP A 123 -3.03 20.51 -7.35
CA ASP A 123 -4.06 20.49 -6.32
C ASP A 123 -3.54 19.97 -4.96
N VAL A 124 -2.64 18.98 -5.00
CA VAL A 124 -2.03 18.40 -3.80
C VAL A 124 -1.03 19.38 -3.19
N VAL A 125 -0.15 19.97 -4.02
CA VAL A 125 0.85 20.96 -3.57
C VAL A 125 0.18 22.15 -2.92
N ASP A 126 -0.84 22.72 -3.55
CA ASP A 126 -1.56 23.90 -3.05
C ASP A 126 -2.28 23.58 -1.73
N THR A 127 -2.96 22.44 -1.66
CA THR A 127 -3.71 22.03 -0.45
C THR A 127 -2.76 21.74 0.71
N VAL A 128 -1.69 21.00 0.49
CA VAL A 128 -0.70 20.69 1.54
C VAL A 128 -0.05 21.97 2.04
N ASN A 129 0.39 22.85 1.14
CA ASN A 129 1.00 24.12 1.51
C ASN A 129 0.04 25.03 2.28
N PHE A 130 -1.23 25.07 1.89
CA PHE A 130 -2.27 25.80 2.62
C PHE A 130 -2.44 25.27 4.04
N VAL A 131 -2.51 23.94 4.21
CA VAL A 131 -2.65 23.30 5.53
C VAL A 131 -1.42 23.60 6.42
N LEU A 132 -0.22 23.38 5.89
CA LEU A 132 1.02 23.63 6.64
C LEU A 132 1.14 25.10 7.06
N LYS A 133 0.83 26.03 6.16
CA LYS A 133 0.84 27.47 6.45
C LYS A 133 -0.19 27.84 7.53
N THR A 134 -1.41 27.30 7.44
CA THR A 134 -2.49 27.59 8.39
C THR A 134 -2.14 27.09 9.79
N LEU A 135 -1.47 25.93 9.88
CA LEU A 135 -1.03 25.35 11.17
C LEU A 135 0.31 25.93 11.67
N GLY A 136 0.97 26.77 10.89
CA GLY A 136 2.34 27.24 11.22
C GLY A 136 3.35 26.09 11.33
N ALA A 137 3.14 24.99 10.61
CA ALA A 137 3.92 23.77 10.72
C ALA A 137 4.94 23.64 9.58
N PRO A 138 6.17 23.16 9.83
CA PRO A 138 7.12 22.88 8.77
C PRO A 138 6.73 21.60 8.01
N ALA A 139 7.21 21.43 6.77
CA ALA A 139 6.96 20.23 5.96
C ALA A 139 7.40 18.93 6.68
N SER A 140 8.42 18.97 7.54
CA SER A 140 8.84 17.82 8.35
C SER A 140 7.78 17.32 9.32
N ALA A 141 6.77 18.13 9.66
CA ALA A 141 5.65 17.73 10.53
C ALA A 141 4.77 16.65 9.87
N LEU A 142 4.77 16.55 8.54
CA LEU A 142 4.07 15.47 7.81
C LEU A 142 4.55 14.07 8.21
N PHE A 143 5.81 13.92 8.63
CA PHE A 143 6.38 12.62 9.04
C PHE A 143 6.07 12.25 10.50
N SER A 144 4.99 12.75 11.05
CA SER A 144 4.52 12.48 12.41
C SER A 144 3.17 11.75 12.39
N THR A 145 2.69 11.32 13.56
CA THR A 145 1.34 10.75 13.73
C THR A 145 0.26 11.75 13.34
N LEU A 146 0.38 13.00 13.80
CA LEU A 146 -0.55 14.07 13.41
C LEU A 146 -0.45 14.40 11.91
N GLY A 147 0.76 14.32 11.34
CA GLY A 147 0.97 14.48 9.90
C GLY A 147 0.25 13.40 9.07
N ARG A 148 0.26 12.15 9.52
CA ARG A 148 -0.52 11.06 8.90
C ARG A 148 -2.03 11.31 8.95
N THR A 149 -2.51 11.84 10.08
CA THR A 149 -3.92 12.21 10.24
C THR A 149 -4.29 13.39 9.35
N ALA A 150 -3.43 14.42 9.28
CA ALA A 150 -3.62 15.57 8.39
C ALA A 150 -3.61 15.15 6.92
N ALA A 151 -2.68 14.29 6.52
CA ALA A 151 -2.63 13.76 5.15
C ALA A 151 -3.92 13.02 4.77
N ARG A 152 -4.53 12.26 5.69
CA ARG A 152 -5.84 11.63 5.45
C ARG A 152 -6.94 12.67 5.28
N GLY A 153 -6.92 13.77 6.04
CA GLY A 153 -7.86 14.88 5.86
C GLY A 153 -7.71 15.56 4.50
N VAL A 154 -6.46 15.80 4.07
CA VAL A 154 -6.14 16.34 2.73
C VAL A 154 -6.63 15.39 1.63
N ASP A 155 -6.35 14.11 1.76
CA ASP A 155 -6.81 13.06 0.85
C ASP A 155 -8.33 13.07 0.68
N CYS A 156 -9.08 13.08 1.78
CA CYS A 156 -10.53 13.16 1.77
C CYS A 156 -11.04 14.44 1.10
N LEU A 157 -10.44 15.59 1.38
CA LEU A 157 -10.81 16.87 0.77
C LEU A 157 -10.62 16.84 -0.75
N LEU A 158 -9.45 16.42 -1.20
CA LEU A 158 -9.12 16.37 -2.63
C LEU A 158 -10.03 15.41 -3.39
N LEU A 159 -10.31 14.24 -2.83
CA LEU A 159 -11.22 13.27 -3.46
C LEU A 159 -12.66 13.78 -3.48
N ALA A 160 -13.12 14.47 -2.43
CA ALA A 160 -14.45 15.09 -2.44
C ALA A 160 -14.59 16.15 -3.54
N GLN A 161 -13.56 16.98 -3.75
CA GLN A 161 -13.52 17.96 -4.84
C GLN A 161 -13.49 17.28 -6.22
N LYS A 162 -12.71 16.22 -6.39
CA LYS A 162 -12.68 15.47 -7.65
C LYS A 162 -13.97 14.72 -7.96
N ASN A 163 -14.70 14.33 -6.93
CA ASN A 163 -15.97 13.62 -7.11
C ASN A 163 -17.02 14.48 -7.86
N GLU A 164 -17.04 15.79 -7.64
CA GLU A 164 -17.89 16.70 -8.42
C GLU A 164 -17.54 16.63 -9.91
N LEU A 165 -16.26 16.76 -10.27
CA LEU A 165 -15.78 16.64 -11.64
C LEU A 165 -16.16 15.29 -12.27
N TRP A 166 -16.00 14.20 -11.55
CA TRP A 166 -16.32 12.87 -12.07
C TRP A 166 -17.82 12.64 -12.28
N LEU A 167 -18.68 13.24 -11.43
CA LEU A 167 -20.13 13.22 -11.63
C LEU A 167 -20.53 14.00 -12.88
N ASP A 168 -19.93 15.15 -13.13
CA ASP A 168 -20.16 15.93 -14.35
C ASP A 168 -19.73 15.16 -15.60
N GLN A 169 -18.54 14.52 -15.55
CA GLN A 169 -18.06 13.66 -16.64
C GLN A 169 -18.99 12.46 -16.89
N LEU A 170 -19.54 11.86 -15.82
CA LEU A 170 -20.50 10.76 -15.94
C LEU A 170 -21.78 11.25 -16.61
N ALA A 171 -22.32 12.39 -16.19
CA ALA A 171 -23.52 13.01 -16.80
C ALA A 171 -23.29 13.34 -18.28
N ASP A 172 -22.15 13.90 -18.61
CA ASP A 172 -21.73 14.18 -19.99
C ASP A 172 -21.65 12.91 -20.85
N ASN A 173 -21.03 11.85 -20.34
CA ASN A 173 -20.94 10.56 -21.02
C ASN A 173 -22.35 9.99 -21.29
N MET A 174 -23.23 10.04 -20.30
CA MET A 174 -24.63 9.62 -20.46
C MET A 174 -25.35 10.46 -21.51
N GLY A 175 -25.16 11.78 -21.49
CA GLY A 175 -25.74 12.71 -22.49
C GLY A 175 -25.26 12.44 -23.92
N ARG A 176 -24.04 11.92 -24.07
CA ARG A 176 -23.45 11.51 -25.35
C ARG A 176 -23.81 10.08 -25.77
N GLY A 177 -24.61 9.36 -24.98
CA GLY A 177 -25.01 7.98 -25.25
C GLY A 177 -23.93 6.95 -24.93
N ILE A 178 -22.90 7.29 -24.19
CA ILE A 178 -21.88 6.37 -23.70
C ILE A 178 -22.41 5.72 -22.43
N LEU A 179 -23.03 4.54 -22.58
CA LEU A 179 -23.74 3.85 -21.50
C LEU A 179 -23.10 2.51 -21.10
N ASP A 180 -21.94 2.19 -21.67
CA ASP A 180 -21.24 0.97 -21.33
C ASP A 180 -20.73 1.02 -19.88
N THR A 181 -21.17 0.07 -19.05
CA THR A 181 -20.82 -0.04 -17.61
C THR A 181 -19.76 -1.08 -17.32
N PHE A 182 -19.32 -1.82 -18.35
CA PHE A 182 -18.31 -2.87 -18.22
C PHE A 182 -17.57 -3.06 -19.55
N ASN A 183 -16.34 -3.59 -19.45
CA ASN A 183 -15.58 -4.00 -20.64
C ASN A 183 -16.01 -5.40 -21.09
N LYS A 184 -16.70 -5.51 -22.21
CA LYS A 184 -17.21 -6.74 -22.78
C LYS A 184 -16.26 -7.45 -23.76
N GLU A 185 -15.12 -6.85 -24.11
CA GLU A 185 -14.19 -7.38 -25.11
C GLU A 185 -13.60 -8.77 -24.73
N LYS A 186 -13.48 -9.01 -23.42
CA LYS A 186 -12.95 -10.27 -22.86
C LYS A 186 -14.02 -11.15 -22.23
N TRP A 187 -15.30 -10.93 -22.57
CA TRP A 187 -16.40 -11.69 -21.98
C TRP A 187 -16.46 -13.14 -22.45
N ASP A 188 -16.06 -13.40 -23.69
CA ASP A 188 -16.04 -14.77 -24.25
C ASP A 188 -14.78 -15.52 -23.77
N PRO A 189 -14.93 -16.59 -22.96
CA PRO A 189 -13.80 -17.41 -22.48
C PRO A 189 -12.95 -18.01 -23.59
N ALA A 190 -13.51 -18.23 -24.78
CA ALA A 190 -12.78 -18.74 -25.92
C ALA A 190 -11.67 -17.79 -26.39
N THR A 191 -11.78 -16.50 -26.07
CA THR A 191 -10.77 -15.47 -26.39
C THR A 191 -9.66 -15.38 -25.35
N TRP A 192 -9.78 -16.07 -24.21
CA TRP A 192 -8.81 -15.96 -23.13
C TRP A 192 -7.54 -16.74 -23.45
N PRO A 193 -6.36 -16.21 -23.13
CA PRO A 193 -5.12 -16.95 -23.28
C PRO A 193 -5.13 -18.17 -22.33
N LYS A 194 -4.45 -19.23 -22.73
CA LYS A 194 -4.28 -20.41 -21.86
C LYS A 194 -3.42 -20.08 -20.65
N GLU A 195 -2.47 -19.18 -20.83
CA GLU A 195 -1.54 -18.74 -19.79
C GLU A 195 -1.47 -17.23 -19.76
N ALA A 196 -1.51 -16.67 -18.57
CA ALA A 196 -1.39 -15.24 -18.34
C ALA A 196 -0.82 -14.96 -16.97
N GLN A 197 -0.18 -13.83 -16.84
CA GLN A 197 0.27 -13.26 -15.58
C GLN A 197 -0.13 -11.79 -15.54
N GLY A 198 -0.70 -11.34 -14.45
CA GLY A 198 -1.20 -9.98 -14.34
C GLY A 198 -1.02 -9.39 -12.94
N PHE A 199 -0.82 -8.08 -12.92
CA PHE A 199 -0.79 -7.26 -11.72
C PHE A 199 -1.93 -6.24 -11.80
N GLY A 200 -2.92 -6.37 -10.91
CA GLY A 200 -3.95 -5.38 -10.67
C GLY A 200 -3.62 -4.57 -9.42
N TYR A 201 -3.88 -3.27 -9.43
CA TYR A 201 -3.56 -2.40 -8.30
C TYR A 201 -4.63 -1.35 -8.06
N HIS A 202 -4.65 -0.85 -6.83
CA HIS A 202 -5.57 0.19 -6.39
C HIS A 202 -4.99 0.90 -5.16
N GLU A 203 -5.27 2.18 -5.01
CA GLU A 203 -5.05 2.92 -3.77
C GLU A 203 -6.30 2.83 -2.89
N ALA A 204 -6.41 1.74 -2.14
CA ALA A 204 -7.48 1.59 -1.16
C ALA A 204 -7.38 2.68 -0.06
N PRO A 205 -8.43 2.90 0.77
CA PRO A 205 -8.38 3.92 1.83
C PRO A 205 -7.15 3.81 2.76
N ARG A 206 -6.64 2.58 2.96
CA ARG A 206 -5.45 2.32 3.79
C ARG A 206 -4.14 2.30 3.00
N GLY A 207 -4.18 2.43 1.67
CA GLY A 207 -2.99 2.53 0.81
C GLY A 207 -2.90 1.50 -0.30
N ALA A 208 -1.69 1.22 -0.74
CA ALA A 208 -1.37 0.41 -1.89
C ALA A 208 -1.87 -1.04 -1.77
N LEU A 209 -2.80 -1.42 -2.62
CA LEU A 209 -3.34 -2.77 -2.76
C LEU A 209 -2.87 -3.36 -4.09
N GLY A 210 -2.18 -4.48 -4.05
CA GLY A 210 -1.74 -5.21 -5.23
C GLY A 210 -2.33 -6.61 -5.30
N HIS A 211 -2.84 -6.98 -6.47
CA HIS A 211 -3.33 -8.32 -6.78
C HIS A 211 -2.41 -8.93 -7.83
N PHE A 212 -1.80 -10.05 -7.49
CA PHE A 212 -0.90 -10.78 -8.36
C PHE A 212 -1.55 -12.11 -8.74
N ILE A 213 -1.81 -12.30 -10.02
CA ILE A 213 -2.45 -13.50 -10.54
C ILE A 213 -1.58 -14.19 -11.57
N ARG A 214 -1.55 -15.52 -11.52
CA ARG A 214 -0.99 -16.38 -12.55
C ARG A 214 -2.06 -17.38 -12.98
N ILE A 215 -2.28 -17.47 -14.27
CA ILE A 215 -3.26 -18.34 -14.91
C ILE A 215 -2.52 -19.38 -15.74
N GLU A 216 -2.88 -20.63 -15.56
CA GLU A 216 -2.38 -21.77 -16.35
C GLU A 216 -3.58 -22.62 -16.79
N ASN A 217 -3.64 -22.95 -18.06
CA ASN A 217 -4.75 -23.71 -18.64
C ASN A 217 -6.12 -23.09 -18.34
N GLN A 218 -6.24 -21.77 -18.43
CA GLN A 218 -7.44 -20.97 -18.15
C GLN A 218 -7.96 -21.10 -16.69
N LYS A 219 -7.11 -21.53 -15.75
CA LYS A 219 -7.42 -21.62 -14.33
C LYS A 219 -6.42 -20.81 -13.52
N ILE A 220 -6.85 -20.30 -12.37
CA ILE A 220 -5.97 -19.63 -11.43
C ILE A 220 -4.99 -20.66 -10.88
N ALA A 221 -3.72 -20.53 -11.23
CA ALA A 221 -2.61 -21.35 -10.72
C ALA A 221 -2.03 -20.74 -9.45
N ASN A 222 -1.97 -19.41 -9.35
CA ASN A 222 -1.56 -18.69 -8.14
C ASN A 222 -2.28 -17.35 -8.05
N TYR A 223 -2.65 -16.96 -6.84
CA TYR A 223 -3.24 -15.67 -6.55
C TYR A 223 -2.75 -15.18 -5.21
N GLN A 224 -2.10 -14.02 -5.19
CA GLN A 224 -1.63 -13.35 -3.96
C GLN A 224 -2.12 -11.90 -3.95
N ALA A 225 -2.65 -11.48 -2.81
CA ALA A 225 -3.02 -10.10 -2.56
C ALA A 225 -2.08 -9.50 -1.51
N VAL A 226 -1.34 -8.47 -1.89
CA VAL A 226 -0.52 -7.68 -0.98
C VAL A 226 -1.31 -6.44 -0.64
N VAL A 227 -2.02 -6.49 0.49
CA VAL A 227 -2.95 -5.43 0.91
C VAL A 227 -2.23 -4.34 1.71
N PRO A 228 -2.81 -3.13 1.83
CA PRO A 228 -2.16 -2.02 2.54
C PRO A 228 -1.76 -2.35 3.98
N SER A 229 -2.63 -3.06 4.69
CA SER A 229 -2.34 -3.47 6.07
C SER A 229 -1.22 -4.52 6.14
N THR A 230 -0.99 -5.29 5.09
CA THR A 230 0.16 -6.20 5.00
C THR A 230 1.47 -5.41 4.93
N TRP A 231 1.50 -4.32 4.16
CA TRP A 231 2.65 -3.41 4.13
C TRP A 231 2.91 -2.79 5.50
N ASN A 232 1.88 -2.18 6.10
CA ASN A 232 2.03 -1.36 7.30
C ASN A 232 2.16 -2.17 8.60
N ALA A 233 1.42 -3.29 8.73
CA ALA A 233 1.42 -4.15 9.91
C ALA A 233 2.27 -5.42 9.75
N GLY A 234 3.02 -5.53 8.66
CA GLY A 234 3.93 -6.64 8.43
C GLY A 234 4.99 -6.72 9.53
N PRO A 235 5.28 -7.94 10.04
CA PRO A 235 6.31 -8.13 11.05
C PRO A 235 7.72 -7.92 10.48
N ARG A 236 8.74 -8.12 11.31
CA ARG A 236 10.14 -8.09 10.88
C ARG A 236 10.39 -9.10 9.75
N ASP A 237 11.29 -8.76 8.85
CA ASP A 237 11.76 -9.65 7.80
C ASP A 237 12.98 -10.49 8.24
N ALA A 238 13.55 -11.26 7.31
CA ALA A 238 14.73 -12.08 7.56
C ALA A 238 15.99 -11.29 7.96
N ALA A 239 16.07 -10.01 7.61
CA ALA A 239 17.13 -9.10 8.02
C ALA A 239 16.83 -8.41 9.36
N GLY A 240 15.71 -8.70 10.00
CA GLY A 240 15.27 -8.10 11.25
C GLY A 240 14.74 -6.68 11.09
N GLN A 241 14.47 -6.22 9.87
CA GLN A 241 13.92 -4.88 9.61
C GLN A 241 12.46 -4.83 10.02
N MET A 242 12.11 -3.89 10.88
CA MET A 242 10.74 -3.67 11.36
C MET A 242 9.81 -3.19 10.24
N GLY A 243 8.54 -3.60 10.31
CA GLY A 243 7.49 -2.99 9.50
C GLY A 243 7.16 -1.56 9.94
N PRO A 244 6.37 -0.80 9.14
CA PRO A 244 6.04 0.59 9.45
C PRO A 244 5.38 0.82 10.81
N TYR A 245 4.46 -0.04 11.24
CA TYR A 245 3.82 0.10 12.57
C TYR A 245 4.81 -0.11 13.71
N GLU A 246 5.58 -1.18 13.66
CA GLU A 246 6.62 -1.45 14.69
C GLU A 246 7.61 -0.30 14.76
N SER A 247 8.12 0.14 13.61
CA SER A 247 9.06 1.26 13.52
C SER A 247 8.46 2.60 13.99
N ALA A 248 7.15 2.81 13.80
CA ALA A 248 6.48 4.03 14.23
C ALA A 248 6.32 4.11 15.74
N LEU A 249 6.18 2.97 16.41
CA LEU A 249 6.00 2.88 17.88
C LEU A 249 7.31 3.10 18.65
N ILE A 250 8.47 2.83 18.04
CA ILE A 250 9.76 3.01 18.70
C ILE A 250 9.95 4.47 19.13
N GLY A 251 10.24 4.64 20.42
CA GLY A 251 10.44 5.95 21.05
C GLY A 251 9.15 6.70 21.37
N THR A 252 7.98 6.08 21.19
CA THR A 252 6.70 6.65 21.62
C THR A 252 6.64 6.60 23.15
N PRO A 253 6.40 7.74 23.84
CA PRO A 253 6.30 7.77 25.29
C PRO A 253 5.09 6.95 25.77
N ILE A 254 5.30 6.11 26.78
CA ILE A 254 4.22 5.39 27.48
C ILE A 254 3.89 6.17 28.74
N ALA A 255 2.70 6.80 28.78
CA ALA A 255 2.29 7.59 29.93
C ALA A 255 2.00 6.70 31.17
N TYR A 256 1.47 5.52 30.93
CA TYR A 256 1.11 4.55 31.96
C TYR A 256 1.77 3.20 31.65
N PRO A 257 2.97 2.90 32.21
CA PRO A 257 3.70 1.65 31.92
C PRO A 257 2.90 0.37 32.17
N GLU A 258 1.93 0.41 33.10
CA GLU A 258 1.01 -0.68 33.39
C GLU A 258 -0.09 -0.89 32.35
N LYS A 259 -0.23 0.06 31.42
CA LYS A 259 -1.22 0.02 30.33
C LYS A 259 -0.57 0.31 28.98
N PRO A 260 0.40 -0.52 28.54
CA PRO A 260 1.20 -0.22 27.35
C PRO A 260 0.37 -0.13 26.05
N LEU A 261 -0.81 -0.74 26.00
CA LEU A 261 -1.69 -0.69 24.83
C LEU A 261 -2.37 0.67 24.62
N GLU A 262 -2.32 1.58 25.58
CA GLU A 262 -2.89 2.94 25.42
C GLU A 262 -2.13 3.81 24.41
N ILE A 263 -0.98 3.37 23.91
CA ILE A 263 -0.23 4.04 22.84
C ILE A 263 -0.74 3.69 21.42
N LEU A 264 -1.62 2.70 21.29
CA LEU A 264 -2.19 2.29 20.01
C LEU A 264 -3.43 3.11 19.67
#